data_317e86fc7260541af4ba1bfef050e70b
#
_entry.id   317e86fc7260541af4ba1bfef050e70b
#
_cell.length_a   1.000
_cell.length_b   1.000
_cell.length_c   1.000
_cell.angle_alpha   90.00
_cell.angle_beta   90.00
_cell.angle_gamma   90.00
#
_symmetry.space_group_name_H-M   'P 1'
#
loop_
_entity.id
_entity.type
_entity.pdbx_description
1 polymer ?
#
loop_
_entity_poly.entity_id
_entity_poly.type
_entity_poly.pdbx_seq_one_letter_code
_entity_poly.pdbx_strand_id
1 'polypeptide(L)'
;MKLIEPLLAQAAAITQLRRDIHAHPELCFEEVRTADLVAARLTAWGIPIHRGMGTTGVVGIVHGRDGGKSGRAIGLRADMDALPMTEFNTFAHASRHQGKMHACGHDGHTAMLLAAGQHLAATREFDGTVYLIFQPAEEGGGGAREMIHDGLFQKFPMEAVFGMHNWPGMDAGKFAISAGPVMGSSNEFRIVITGKGGHAALPHTGIDPLPIACQVVLGLQTIVSRNKKPVDPGVISVTMIHAGEATNVVPDACEIQGTVRTFSFETLDLIEQRMKAIAEGVSAAFGAQCDFEFTRNYPPTINTPYEAEFCRRVMAGIVGEGNAVPQEPTLGAEDFSYMLLEKPGAYCFIGNGMGAHRGRYEGGGHDAGPCTLHNPHYDFNDEL
;
A
#
# COMPACT_ATOMS: atom_id res chain seq x y z
N MET A 1 -2.28 -28.90 5.30
CA MET A 1 -1.47 -27.99 4.47
C MET A 1 -0.65 -28.81 3.50
N LYS A 2 -0.66 -28.47 2.21
CA LYS A 2 0.17 -29.14 1.18
C LYS A 2 1.34 -28.21 0.86
N LEU A 3 2.45 -28.39 1.57
CA LEU A 3 3.66 -27.60 1.34
C LEU A 3 4.51 -28.26 0.24
N ILE A 4 5.25 -27.44 -0.49
CA ILE A 4 6.15 -27.87 -1.56
C ILE A 4 7.50 -28.18 -0.92
N GLU A 5 7.85 -29.48 -0.80
CA GLU A 5 9.06 -29.95 -0.14
C GLU A 5 10.36 -29.24 -0.58
N PRO A 6 10.60 -28.97 -1.88
CA PRO A 6 11.77 -28.20 -2.30
C PRO A 6 11.84 -26.77 -1.74
N LEU A 7 10.69 -26.12 -1.49
CA LEU A 7 10.64 -24.79 -0.86
C LEU A 7 10.92 -24.90 0.64
N LEU A 8 10.35 -25.90 1.32
CA LEU A 8 10.63 -26.16 2.73
C LEU A 8 12.13 -26.40 3.00
N ALA A 9 12.79 -27.16 2.13
CA ALA A 9 14.23 -27.39 2.23
C ALA A 9 15.08 -26.10 2.12
N GLN A 10 14.51 -25.03 1.57
CA GLN A 10 15.16 -23.73 1.40
C GLN A 10 14.72 -22.68 2.43
N ALA A 11 13.76 -22.99 3.31
CA ALA A 11 13.18 -22.05 4.25
C ALA A 11 14.24 -21.28 5.05
N ALA A 12 15.28 -21.96 5.56
CA ALA A 12 16.35 -21.29 6.30
C ALA A 12 17.13 -20.27 5.44
N ALA A 13 17.38 -20.58 4.17
CA ALA A 13 18.08 -19.66 3.26
C ALA A 13 17.21 -18.45 2.88
N ILE A 14 15.90 -18.66 2.71
CA ILE A 14 14.92 -17.60 2.45
C ILE A 14 14.78 -16.69 3.67
N THR A 15 14.69 -17.25 4.89
CA THR A 15 14.71 -16.51 6.14
C THR A 15 15.95 -15.62 6.25
N GLN A 16 17.14 -16.15 5.95
CA GLN A 16 18.36 -15.34 6.00
C GLN A 16 18.36 -14.22 4.96
N LEU A 17 17.81 -14.46 3.78
CA LEU A 17 17.64 -13.44 2.75
C LEU A 17 16.70 -12.34 3.20
N ARG A 18 15.53 -12.67 3.75
CA ARG A 18 14.57 -11.71 4.32
C ARG A 18 15.23 -10.86 5.41
N ARG A 19 15.92 -11.50 6.35
CA ARG A 19 16.61 -10.83 7.46
C ARG A 19 17.76 -9.93 7.00
N ASP A 20 18.43 -10.27 5.91
CA ASP A 20 19.45 -9.41 5.31
C ASP A 20 18.84 -8.16 4.69
N ILE A 21 17.67 -8.29 4.01
CA ILE A 21 16.90 -7.14 3.51
C ILE A 21 16.41 -6.29 4.69
N HIS A 22 15.83 -6.89 5.72
CA HIS A 22 15.34 -6.21 6.93
C HIS A 22 16.42 -5.36 7.61
N ALA A 23 17.64 -5.91 7.72
CA ALA A 23 18.76 -5.21 8.33
C ALA A 23 19.27 -4.02 7.51
N HIS A 24 18.90 -3.91 6.22
CA HIS A 24 19.34 -2.85 5.31
C HIS A 24 18.16 -2.20 4.58
N PRO A 25 17.22 -1.58 5.31
CA PRO A 25 16.05 -0.96 4.72
C PRO A 25 16.42 0.26 3.88
N GLU A 26 15.77 0.36 2.72
CA GLU A 26 15.90 1.48 1.78
C GLU A 26 14.52 2.08 1.52
N LEU A 27 14.43 3.41 1.41
CA LEU A 27 13.17 4.14 1.23
C LEU A 27 12.74 4.15 -0.23
N CYS A 28 11.53 4.67 -0.47
CA CYS A 28 10.93 4.84 -1.79
C CYS A 28 11.93 5.38 -2.82
N PHE A 29 12.12 4.65 -3.92
CA PHE A 29 13.04 4.95 -5.03
C PHE A 29 14.54 4.95 -4.66
N GLU A 30 14.89 4.57 -3.43
CA GLU A 30 16.28 4.41 -2.96
C GLU A 30 16.69 2.93 -2.84
N GLU A 31 15.85 1.96 -3.25
CA GLU A 31 16.00 0.50 -3.06
C GLU A 31 17.10 -0.11 -3.96
N VAL A 32 18.25 0.55 -4.05
CA VAL A 32 19.35 0.17 -4.97
C VAL A 32 19.98 -1.16 -4.55
N ARG A 33 20.29 -1.32 -3.25
CA ARG A 33 20.89 -2.54 -2.71
C ARG A 33 19.92 -3.72 -2.82
N THR A 34 18.66 -3.49 -2.48
CA THR A 34 17.62 -4.52 -2.55
C THR A 34 17.39 -4.94 -3.99
N ALA A 35 17.31 -4.00 -4.94
CA ALA A 35 17.22 -4.28 -6.36
C ALA A 35 18.45 -5.04 -6.90
N ASP A 36 19.66 -4.69 -6.45
CA ASP A 36 20.90 -5.39 -6.81
C ASP A 36 20.89 -6.84 -6.29
N LEU A 37 20.44 -7.04 -5.05
CA LEU A 37 20.31 -8.37 -4.45
C LEU A 37 19.29 -9.22 -5.22
N VAL A 38 18.09 -8.68 -5.52
CA VAL A 38 17.07 -9.35 -6.33
C VAL A 38 17.64 -9.73 -7.70
N ALA A 39 18.24 -8.78 -8.41
CA ALA A 39 18.80 -9.00 -9.73
C ALA A 39 19.90 -10.09 -9.71
N ALA A 40 20.80 -10.06 -8.72
CA ALA A 40 21.85 -11.05 -8.56
C ALA A 40 21.28 -12.46 -8.30
N ARG A 41 20.25 -12.59 -7.46
CA ARG A 41 19.61 -13.89 -7.17
C ARG A 41 18.91 -14.44 -8.42
N LEU A 42 18.10 -13.64 -9.09
CA LEU A 42 17.40 -14.05 -10.31
C LEU A 42 18.41 -14.49 -11.40
N THR A 43 19.46 -13.71 -11.61
CA THR A 43 20.53 -14.04 -12.57
C THR A 43 21.25 -15.35 -12.23
N ALA A 44 21.56 -15.57 -10.95
CA ALA A 44 22.21 -16.80 -10.49
C ALA A 44 21.35 -18.06 -10.73
N TRP A 45 20.02 -17.90 -10.77
CA TRP A 45 19.08 -18.98 -11.10
C TRP A 45 18.76 -19.08 -12.59
N GLY A 46 19.46 -18.31 -13.43
CA GLY A 46 19.27 -18.31 -14.89
C GLY A 46 17.96 -17.69 -15.35
N ILE A 47 17.38 -16.78 -14.54
CA ILE A 47 16.18 -16.03 -14.87
C ILE A 47 16.62 -14.73 -15.56
N PRO A 48 16.21 -14.49 -16.83
CA PRO A 48 16.41 -13.20 -17.48
C PRO A 48 15.73 -12.08 -16.70
N ILE A 49 16.39 -10.93 -16.63
CA ILE A 49 15.90 -9.77 -15.87
C ILE A 49 15.86 -8.51 -16.72
N HIS A 50 14.97 -7.60 -16.33
CA HIS A 50 14.96 -6.20 -16.75
C HIS A 50 15.01 -5.32 -15.50
N ARG A 51 15.82 -4.26 -15.52
CA ARG A 51 16.03 -3.37 -14.38
C ARG A 51 15.68 -1.93 -14.72
N GLY A 52 15.43 -1.14 -13.66
CA GLY A 52 15.27 0.31 -13.77
C GLY A 52 13.86 0.77 -14.12
N MET A 53 12.87 -0.10 -13.99
CA MET A 53 11.47 0.32 -14.10
C MET A 53 11.02 0.98 -12.81
N GLY A 54 10.38 2.15 -12.90
CA GLY A 54 10.07 2.95 -11.71
C GLY A 54 11.34 3.25 -10.89
N THR A 55 12.47 3.51 -11.54
CA THR A 55 13.80 3.81 -10.99
C THR A 55 14.58 2.57 -10.53
N THR A 56 14.10 1.83 -9.52
CA THR A 56 14.83 0.71 -8.91
C THR A 56 14.18 -0.66 -9.15
N GLY A 57 13.00 -0.70 -9.78
CA GLY A 57 12.25 -1.93 -10.00
C GLY A 57 12.97 -2.95 -10.88
N VAL A 58 12.69 -4.23 -10.61
CA VAL A 58 13.27 -5.38 -11.31
C VAL A 58 12.14 -6.29 -11.79
N VAL A 59 12.20 -6.74 -13.05
CA VAL A 59 11.28 -7.74 -13.59
C VAL A 59 12.05 -8.97 -14.02
N GLY A 60 11.74 -10.12 -13.41
CA GLY A 60 12.25 -11.44 -13.80
C GLY A 60 11.30 -12.13 -14.77
N ILE A 61 11.84 -12.93 -15.71
CA ILE A 61 11.06 -13.61 -16.75
C ILE A 61 11.26 -15.10 -16.65
N VAL A 62 10.22 -15.85 -16.28
CA VAL A 62 10.28 -17.30 -16.19
C VAL A 62 9.36 -17.92 -17.23
N HIS A 63 9.93 -18.57 -18.24
CA HIS A 63 9.19 -19.36 -19.21
C HIS A 63 8.98 -20.79 -18.71
N GLY A 64 7.78 -21.31 -18.87
CA GLY A 64 7.44 -22.69 -18.57
C GLY A 64 7.98 -23.69 -19.60
N ARG A 65 7.45 -24.94 -19.57
CA ARG A 65 7.87 -26.06 -20.47
C ARG A 65 7.76 -25.73 -21.93
N ASP A 66 6.76 -24.97 -22.29
CA ASP A 66 6.48 -24.59 -23.69
C ASP A 66 7.42 -23.49 -24.20
N GLY A 67 8.33 -22.97 -23.35
CA GLY A 67 9.20 -21.85 -23.66
C GLY A 67 8.45 -20.54 -23.91
N GLY A 68 7.24 -20.39 -23.32
CA GLY A 68 6.39 -19.24 -23.51
C GLY A 68 5.57 -19.23 -24.81
N LYS A 69 5.56 -20.34 -25.55
CA LYS A 69 4.92 -20.42 -26.90
C LYS A 69 3.40 -20.35 -26.84
N SER A 70 2.76 -20.68 -25.70
CA SER A 70 1.31 -20.54 -25.53
C SER A 70 0.84 -19.09 -25.60
N GLY A 71 1.74 -18.13 -25.41
CA GLY A 71 1.43 -16.70 -25.33
C GLY A 71 0.74 -16.29 -24.02
N ARG A 72 0.41 -17.24 -23.15
CA ARG A 72 -0.21 -16.96 -21.85
C ARG A 72 0.81 -16.42 -20.86
N ALA A 73 0.44 -15.42 -20.09
CA ALA A 73 1.34 -14.88 -19.08
C ALA A 73 0.60 -14.27 -17.90
N ILE A 74 1.22 -14.38 -16.72
CA ILE A 74 0.77 -13.70 -15.50
C ILE A 74 1.92 -12.91 -14.85
N GLY A 75 1.59 -11.87 -14.08
CA GLY A 75 2.51 -11.15 -13.23
C GLY A 75 2.30 -11.50 -11.77
N LEU A 76 3.39 -11.74 -11.05
CA LEU A 76 3.43 -11.86 -9.59
C LEU A 76 4.22 -10.68 -9.03
N ARG A 77 3.64 -9.90 -8.12
CA ARG A 77 4.25 -8.67 -7.59
C ARG A 77 4.63 -8.80 -6.13
N ALA A 78 5.79 -8.28 -5.79
CA ALA A 78 6.20 -7.92 -4.44
C ALA A 78 6.77 -6.50 -4.43
N ASP A 79 6.49 -5.76 -3.39
CA ASP A 79 7.09 -4.47 -3.06
C ASP A 79 8.46 -4.65 -2.40
N MET A 80 9.31 -3.59 -2.42
CA MET A 80 10.69 -3.67 -1.93
C MET A 80 11.07 -2.60 -0.90
N ASP A 81 10.33 -1.51 -0.82
CA ASP A 81 10.68 -0.34 -0.04
C ASP A 81 10.39 -0.46 1.46
N ALA A 82 11.02 0.40 2.25
CA ALA A 82 10.89 0.51 3.69
C ALA A 82 10.35 1.88 4.10
N LEU A 83 10.04 2.02 5.39
CA LEU A 83 9.47 3.22 5.99
C LEU A 83 10.51 4.12 6.66
N PRO A 84 10.32 5.46 6.64
CA PRO A 84 11.17 6.44 7.33
C PRO A 84 10.83 6.50 8.83
N MET A 85 11.11 5.39 9.55
CA MET A 85 10.86 5.28 10.98
C MET A 85 11.97 4.52 11.71
N THR A 86 12.16 4.80 12.99
CA THR A 86 13.17 4.13 13.81
C THR A 86 12.63 2.82 14.35
N GLU A 87 13.36 1.72 14.14
CA GLU A 87 13.09 0.43 14.74
C GLU A 87 13.53 0.40 16.21
N PHE A 88 12.71 -0.21 17.08
CA PHE A 88 13.00 -0.40 18.50
C PHE A 88 13.32 -1.85 18.87
N ASN A 89 13.23 -2.77 17.93
CA ASN A 89 13.73 -4.13 18.14
C ASN A 89 15.25 -4.14 18.24
N THR A 90 15.78 -5.11 18.98
CA THR A 90 17.24 -5.28 19.18
C THR A 90 17.71 -6.70 18.81
N PHE A 91 16.91 -7.48 18.09
CA PHE A 91 17.30 -8.78 17.58
C PHE A 91 18.42 -8.66 16.52
N ALA A 92 19.09 -9.77 16.21
CA ALA A 92 20.29 -9.77 15.37
C ALA A 92 20.07 -9.22 13.92
N HIS A 93 18.84 -9.26 13.43
CA HIS A 93 18.47 -8.77 12.09
C HIS A 93 17.77 -7.40 12.13
N ALA A 94 17.73 -6.70 13.26
CA ALA A 94 17.19 -5.34 13.32
C ALA A 94 17.91 -4.40 12.35
N SER A 95 17.22 -3.34 11.95
CA SER A 95 17.73 -2.32 11.03
C SER A 95 19.09 -1.78 11.48
N ARG A 96 20.04 -1.73 10.57
CA ARG A 96 21.37 -1.11 10.76
C ARG A 96 21.39 0.35 10.33
N HIS A 97 20.26 0.89 9.89
CA HIS A 97 20.11 2.25 9.37
C HIS A 97 19.11 3.01 10.24
N GLN A 98 19.63 3.88 11.12
CA GLN A 98 18.78 4.69 11.97
C GLN A 98 17.76 5.50 11.15
N GLY A 99 16.50 5.49 11.60
CA GLY A 99 15.42 6.19 10.91
C GLY A 99 14.85 5.50 9.68
N LYS A 100 15.25 4.23 9.42
CA LYS A 100 14.67 3.40 8.35
C LYS A 100 14.35 2.01 8.90
N MET A 101 13.17 1.46 8.55
CA MET A 101 12.72 0.14 9.02
C MET A 101 11.77 -0.51 8.02
N HIS A 102 11.91 -1.81 7.80
CA HIS A 102 10.86 -2.62 7.16
C HIS A 102 9.74 -2.92 8.17
N ALA A 103 8.82 -1.97 8.35
CA ALA A 103 7.70 -2.11 9.28
C ALA A 103 6.37 -2.47 8.60
N CYS A 104 6.38 -2.73 7.28
CA CYS A 104 5.24 -3.20 6.51
C CYS A 104 5.38 -4.66 6.03
N GLY A 105 6.60 -5.21 6.05
CA GLY A 105 6.86 -6.61 5.67
C GLY A 105 7.29 -6.81 4.21
N HIS A 106 7.67 -5.74 3.51
CA HIS A 106 8.11 -5.81 2.10
C HIS A 106 9.40 -6.62 1.92
N ASP A 107 10.23 -6.70 2.95
CA ASP A 107 11.36 -7.64 3.03
C ASP A 107 10.91 -9.10 2.91
N GLY A 108 9.81 -9.46 3.58
CA GLY A 108 9.17 -10.77 3.49
C GLY A 108 8.53 -11.01 2.12
N HIS A 109 7.80 -10.03 1.60
CA HIS A 109 7.17 -10.12 0.26
C HIS A 109 8.22 -10.35 -0.83
N THR A 110 9.31 -9.57 -0.81
CA THR A 110 10.46 -9.74 -1.72
C THR A 110 11.07 -11.13 -1.59
N ALA A 111 11.30 -11.63 -0.37
CA ALA A 111 11.87 -12.96 -0.14
C ALA A 111 10.94 -14.08 -0.62
N MET A 112 9.62 -13.97 -0.37
CA MET A 112 8.63 -14.94 -0.87
C MET A 112 8.60 -15.00 -2.40
N LEU A 113 8.62 -13.86 -3.08
CA LEU A 113 8.61 -13.82 -4.55
C LEU A 113 9.92 -14.36 -5.14
N LEU A 114 11.06 -14.12 -4.50
CA LEU A 114 12.35 -14.74 -4.87
C LEU A 114 12.29 -16.26 -4.74
N ALA A 115 11.75 -16.79 -3.63
CA ALA A 115 11.58 -18.22 -3.44
C ALA A 115 10.68 -18.86 -4.49
N ALA A 116 9.55 -18.22 -4.81
CA ALA A 116 8.64 -18.64 -5.87
C ALA A 116 9.36 -18.66 -7.23
N GLY A 117 10.11 -17.60 -7.55
CA GLY A 117 10.87 -17.48 -8.78
C GLY A 117 11.93 -18.58 -8.94
N GLN A 118 12.67 -18.89 -7.87
CA GLN A 118 13.65 -19.98 -7.85
C GLN A 118 13.00 -21.34 -8.13
N HIS A 119 11.88 -21.64 -7.46
CA HIS A 119 11.13 -22.87 -7.67
C HIS A 119 10.58 -22.99 -9.09
N LEU A 120 9.95 -21.94 -9.59
CA LEU A 120 9.39 -21.89 -10.95
C LEU A 120 10.46 -22.07 -12.02
N ALA A 121 11.64 -21.47 -11.85
CA ALA A 121 12.77 -21.61 -12.78
C ALA A 121 13.37 -23.01 -12.76
N ALA A 122 13.41 -23.65 -11.58
CA ALA A 122 13.95 -25.00 -11.42
C ALA A 122 13.04 -26.09 -12.00
N THR A 123 11.73 -25.95 -11.83
CA THR A 123 10.75 -26.99 -12.23
C THR A 123 10.16 -26.74 -13.60
N ARG A 124 9.83 -25.49 -13.93
CA ARG A 124 9.15 -25.09 -15.18
C ARG A 124 7.87 -25.91 -15.47
N GLU A 125 7.21 -26.43 -14.44
CA GLU A 125 6.03 -27.31 -14.55
C GLU A 125 4.73 -26.54 -14.84
N PHE A 126 4.79 -25.60 -15.78
CA PHE A 126 3.66 -24.84 -16.29
C PHE A 126 3.87 -24.49 -17.76
N ASP A 127 2.82 -24.04 -18.44
CA ASP A 127 2.88 -23.50 -19.80
C ASP A 127 2.71 -21.98 -19.75
N GLY A 128 3.39 -21.24 -20.62
CA GLY A 128 3.37 -19.78 -20.67
C GLY A 128 4.54 -19.12 -19.94
N THR A 129 4.29 -17.90 -19.46
CA THR A 129 5.32 -17.06 -18.83
C THR A 129 4.82 -16.51 -17.48
N VAL A 130 5.69 -16.51 -16.49
CA VAL A 130 5.49 -15.78 -15.22
C VAL A 130 6.48 -14.62 -15.17
N TYR A 131 5.95 -13.41 -15.04
CA TYR A 131 6.73 -12.21 -14.77
C TYR A 131 6.78 -11.99 -13.26
N LEU A 132 8.00 -11.93 -12.71
CA LEU A 132 8.26 -11.64 -11.30
C LEU A 132 8.55 -10.15 -11.17
N ILE A 133 7.59 -9.40 -10.64
CA ILE A 133 7.62 -7.93 -10.57
C ILE A 133 8.05 -7.52 -9.17
N PHE A 134 9.28 -7.07 -9.02
CA PHE A 134 9.81 -6.49 -7.79
C PHE A 134 9.65 -4.98 -7.91
N GLN A 135 8.66 -4.44 -7.21
CA GLN A 135 8.20 -3.07 -7.35
C GLN A 135 8.82 -2.18 -6.27
N PRO A 136 9.34 -0.98 -6.62
CA PRO A 136 9.78 0.02 -5.65
C PRO A 136 8.61 0.84 -5.12
N ALA A 137 8.87 1.62 -4.07
CA ALA A 137 8.13 2.82 -3.67
C ALA A 137 6.61 2.66 -3.52
N GLU A 138 6.18 1.60 -2.82
CA GLU A 138 4.78 1.41 -2.46
C GLU A 138 4.34 2.44 -1.42
N GLU A 139 5.17 2.74 -0.43
CA GLU A 139 4.90 3.60 0.73
C GLU A 139 4.85 5.10 0.36
N GLY A 140 3.86 5.47 -0.43
CA GLY A 140 3.58 6.86 -0.83
C GLY A 140 4.26 7.33 -2.11
N GLY A 141 5.18 6.56 -2.70
CA GLY A 141 5.88 6.92 -3.94
C GLY A 141 5.10 6.61 -5.23
N GLY A 142 4.17 5.65 -5.18
CA GLY A 142 3.42 5.22 -6.36
C GLY A 142 4.27 4.47 -7.38
N GLY A 143 5.19 3.62 -6.93
CA GLY A 143 6.11 2.88 -7.79
C GLY A 143 5.42 2.00 -8.83
N ALA A 144 4.24 1.45 -8.51
CA ALA A 144 3.42 0.73 -9.50
C ALA A 144 3.04 1.64 -10.68
N ARG A 145 2.60 2.87 -10.39
CA ARG A 145 2.27 3.86 -11.43
C ARG A 145 3.50 4.20 -12.28
N GLU A 146 4.65 4.41 -11.65
CA GLU A 146 5.89 4.73 -12.36
C GLU A 146 6.36 3.55 -13.24
N MET A 147 6.26 2.30 -12.76
CA MET A 147 6.55 1.11 -13.59
C MET A 147 5.60 1.00 -14.79
N ILE A 148 4.32 1.35 -14.63
CA ILE A 148 3.34 1.38 -15.72
C ILE A 148 3.69 2.47 -16.73
N HIS A 149 4.06 3.67 -16.28
CA HIS A 149 4.53 4.76 -17.14
C HIS A 149 5.80 4.36 -17.94
N ASP A 150 6.69 3.57 -17.36
CA ASP A 150 7.88 3.02 -18.02
C ASP A 150 7.54 1.90 -19.01
N GLY A 151 6.28 1.55 -19.15
CA GLY A 151 5.78 0.56 -20.13
C GLY A 151 5.80 -0.88 -19.62
N LEU A 152 5.51 -1.12 -18.34
CA LEU A 152 5.47 -2.46 -17.74
C LEU A 152 4.65 -3.45 -18.59
N PHE A 153 3.41 -3.12 -18.89
CA PHE A 153 2.50 -4.02 -19.61
C PHE A 153 2.72 -4.08 -21.11
N GLN A 154 3.44 -3.11 -21.68
CA GLN A 154 3.87 -3.10 -23.08
C GLN A 154 5.11 -3.98 -23.28
N LYS A 155 6.08 -3.91 -22.36
CA LYS A 155 7.32 -4.71 -22.40
C LYS A 155 7.09 -6.15 -21.95
N PHE A 156 6.17 -6.34 -20.99
CA PHE A 156 5.85 -7.63 -20.37
C PHE A 156 4.34 -7.87 -20.48
N PRO A 157 3.84 -8.26 -21.66
CA PRO A 157 2.41 -8.49 -21.86
C PRO A 157 1.95 -9.67 -20.99
N MET A 158 0.97 -9.41 -20.14
CA MET A 158 0.38 -10.40 -19.24
C MET A 158 -1.14 -10.27 -19.19
N GLU A 159 -1.81 -11.40 -18.95
CA GLU A 159 -3.28 -11.50 -18.91
C GLU A 159 -3.84 -11.04 -17.55
N ALA A 160 -3.12 -11.30 -16.47
CA ALA A 160 -3.52 -10.97 -15.12
C ALA A 160 -2.31 -10.70 -14.23
N VAL A 161 -2.54 -9.96 -13.13
CA VAL A 161 -1.54 -9.61 -12.12
C VAL A 161 -2.02 -10.04 -10.73
N PHE A 162 -1.08 -10.46 -9.89
CA PHE A 162 -1.37 -10.91 -8.53
C PHE A 162 -0.37 -10.33 -7.55
N GLY A 163 -0.87 -9.87 -6.40
CA GLY A 163 -0.07 -9.39 -5.27
C GLY A 163 -0.55 -10.00 -3.97
N MET A 164 0.33 -10.02 -2.96
CA MET A 164 0.00 -10.55 -1.63
C MET A 164 0.69 -9.72 -0.56
N HIS A 165 -0.03 -9.46 0.53
CA HIS A 165 0.48 -8.75 1.68
C HIS A 165 0.40 -9.59 2.95
N ASN A 166 1.38 -9.50 3.81
CA ASN A 166 1.29 -10.08 5.15
C ASN A 166 0.27 -9.32 6.02
N TRP A 167 -0.41 -10.03 6.92
CA TRP A 167 -1.47 -9.42 7.73
C TRP A 167 -1.34 -9.81 9.22
N PRO A 168 -0.78 -8.92 10.07
CA PRO A 168 -0.77 -9.11 11.51
C PRO A 168 -2.19 -9.21 12.08
N GLY A 169 -2.40 -10.13 13.03
CA GLY A 169 -3.72 -10.39 13.62
C GLY A 169 -4.56 -11.44 12.89
N MET A 170 -4.06 -11.95 11.76
CA MET A 170 -4.55 -13.17 11.12
C MET A 170 -3.58 -14.31 11.41
N ASP A 171 -4.10 -15.47 11.80
CA ASP A 171 -3.28 -16.63 12.15
C ASP A 171 -2.35 -17.04 10.98
N ALA A 172 -1.11 -17.40 11.30
CA ALA A 172 -0.21 -18.03 10.34
C ALA A 172 -0.84 -19.31 9.77
N GLY A 173 -0.69 -19.52 8.46
CA GLY A 173 -1.34 -20.64 7.76
C GLY A 173 -2.77 -20.33 7.28
N LYS A 174 -3.25 -19.10 7.44
CA LYS A 174 -4.47 -18.60 6.79
C LYS A 174 -4.16 -17.63 5.67
N PHE A 175 -5.01 -17.65 4.66
CA PHE A 175 -5.09 -16.63 3.63
C PHE A 175 -6.46 -15.94 3.66
N ALA A 176 -6.48 -14.66 3.28
CA ALA A 176 -7.73 -13.94 3.11
C ALA A 176 -7.81 -13.29 1.75
N ILE A 177 -8.99 -13.38 1.11
CA ILE A 177 -9.26 -12.77 -0.19
C ILE A 177 -10.77 -12.58 -0.37
N SER A 178 -11.15 -11.50 -1.03
CA SER A 178 -12.52 -11.24 -1.47
C SER A 178 -12.51 -10.65 -2.87
N ALA A 179 -13.58 -10.87 -3.63
CA ALA A 179 -13.85 -10.16 -4.87
C ALA A 179 -14.33 -8.73 -4.57
N GLY A 180 -14.08 -7.80 -5.49
CA GLY A 180 -14.41 -6.40 -5.30
C GLY A 180 -13.37 -5.65 -4.46
N PRO A 181 -13.74 -4.52 -3.83
CA PRO A 181 -12.81 -3.68 -3.11
C PRO A 181 -12.29 -4.37 -1.85
N VAL A 182 -10.96 -4.40 -1.68
CA VAL A 182 -10.27 -4.98 -0.52
C VAL A 182 -9.46 -3.93 0.24
N MET A 183 -8.95 -2.88 -0.44
CA MET A 183 -8.31 -1.73 0.21
C MET A 183 -8.83 -0.41 -0.34
N GLY A 184 -8.82 0.63 0.50
CA GLY A 184 -9.36 1.94 0.16
C GLY A 184 -8.45 2.77 -0.72
N SER A 185 -9.03 3.80 -1.37
CA SER A 185 -8.24 4.84 -2.05
C SER A 185 -7.48 5.71 -1.04
N SER A 186 -6.37 6.33 -1.48
CA SER A 186 -5.65 7.35 -0.71
C SER A 186 -5.75 8.68 -1.43
N ASN A 187 -6.32 9.68 -0.74
CA ASN A 187 -6.46 11.03 -1.29
C ASN A 187 -6.23 12.05 -0.20
N GLU A 188 -5.74 13.22 -0.58
CA GLU A 188 -5.46 14.34 0.29
C GLU A 188 -6.18 15.59 -0.22
N PHE A 189 -6.50 16.50 0.69
CA PHE A 189 -7.04 17.78 0.32
C PHE A 189 -6.38 18.90 1.13
N ARG A 190 -6.33 20.07 0.50
CA ARG A 190 -5.88 21.32 1.08
C ARG A 190 -6.89 22.42 0.72
N ILE A 191 -7.34 23.16 1.70
CA ILE A 191 -8.29 24.28 1.55
C ILE A 191 -7.66 25.50 2.21
N VAL A 192 -7.46 26.58 1.45
CA VAL A 192 -7.00 27.86 1.98
C VAL A 192 -8.15 28.87 1.88
N ILE A 193 -8.57 29.36 3.01
CA ILE A 193 -9.57 30.41 3.11
C ILE A 193 -8.86 31.72 3.34
N THR A 194 -8.92 32.63 2.37
CA THR A 194 -8.31 33.95 2.44
C THR A 194 -9.38 35.01 2.71
N GLY A 195 -9.28 35.61 3.89
CA GLY A 195 -10.14 36.72 4.35
C GLY A 195 -9.41 38.05 4.26
N LYS A 196 -9.58 38.85 5.31
CA LYS A 196 -8.89 40.11 5.51
C LYS A 196 -8.61 40.29 7.01
N GLY A 197 -7.37 40.12 7.39
CA GLY A 197 -6.93 40.26 8.77
C GLY A 197 -6.99 41.67 9.31
N GLY A 198 -6.79 41.81 10.61
CA GLY A 198 -6.83 43.12 11.26
C GLY A 198 -6.80 43.02 12.78
N HIS A 199 -7.12 44.16 13.41
CA HIS A 199 -7.18 44.25 14.87
C HIS A 199 -8.40 43.51 15.42
N ALA A 200 -8.19 42.53 16.30
CA ALA A 200 -9.26 41.68 16.83
C ALA A 200 -10.40 42.42 17.52
N ALA A 201 -10.14 43.61 18.07
CA ALA A 201 -11.18 44.49 18.65
C ALA A 201 -11.96 45.34 17.63
N LEU A 202 -11.59 45.26 16.32
CA LEU A 202 -12.24 46.00 15.23
C LEU A 202 -12.73 45.02 14.12
N PRO A 203 -13.54 43.99 14.45
CA PRO A 203 -13.86 42.88 13.55
C PRO A 203 -14.62 43.31 12.29
N HIS A 204 -15.32 44.45 12.35
CA HIS A 204 -16.09 45.01 11.24
C HIS A 204 -15.23 45.59 10.10
N THR A 205 -13.92 45.66 10.27
CA THR A 205 -12.98 46.21 9.26
C THR A 205 -12.32 45.10 8.41
N GLY A 206 -12.53 43.86 8.80
CA GLY A 206 -11.92 42.68 8.16
C GLY A 206 -12.93 41.61 7.72
N ILE A 207 -12.42 40.51 7.27
CA ILE A 207 -13.13 39.24 7.01
C ILE A 207 -12.35 38.15 7.73
N ASP A 208 -12.88 37.65 8.85
CA ASP A 208 -12.20 36.69 9.69
C ASP A 208 -12.29 35.26 9.07
N PRO A 209 -11.18 34.63 8.66
CA PRO A 209 -11.22 33.32 8.06
C PRO A 209 -11.48 32.20 9.07
N LEU A 210 -11.28 32.41 10.37
CA LEU A 210 -11.42 31.36 11.40
C LEU A 210 -12.86 30.85 11.56
N PRO A 211 -13.89 31.71 11.73
CA PRO A 211 -15.28 31.25 11.78
C PRO A 211 -15.72 30.59 10.47
N ILE A 212 -15.19 31.05 9.33
CA ILE A 212 -15.47 30.45 8.00
C ILE A 212 -14.90 29.04 7.93
N ALA A 213 -13.65 28.84 8.34
CA ALA A 213 -13.00 27.53 8.41
C ALA A 213 -13.78 26.54 9.28
N CYS A 214 -14.27 26.97 10.44
CA CYS A 214 -15.12 26.15 11.30
C CYS A 214 -16.40 25.71 10.59
N GLN A 215 -17.07 26.62 9.84
CA GLN A 215 -18.26 26.28 9.08
C GLN A 215 -17.95 25.31 7.93
N VAL A 216 -16.83 25.48 7.23
CA VAL A 216 -16.39 24.57 6.18
C VAL A 216 -16.17 23.18 6.78
N VAL A 217 -15.40 23.03 7.87
CA VAL A 217 -15.13 21.73 8.52
C VAL A 217 -16.42 21.02 8.90
N LEU A 218 -17.38 21.73 9.51
CA LEU A 218 -18.68 21.16 9.86
C LEU A 218 -19.51 20.79 8.61
N GLY A 219 -19.45 21.62 7.57
CA GLY A 219 -20.10 21.34 6.28
C GLY A 219 -19.58 20.08 5.62
N LEU A 220 -18.26 19.86 5.62
CA LEU A 220 -17.63 18.66 5.05
C LEU A 220 -18.17 17.37 5.69
N GLN A 221 -18.48 17.35 6.99
CA GLN A 221 -19.02 16.17 7.67
C GLN A 221 -20.40 15.78 7.13
N THR A 222 -21.15 16.74 6.56
CA THR A 222 -22.47 16.47 5.97
C THR A 222 -22.39 15.64 4.68
N ILE A 223 -21.27 15.62 4.00
CA ILE A 223 -21.07 14.83 2.79
C ILE A 223 -21.24 13.34 3.09
N VAL A 224 -20.55 12.85 4.11
CA VAL A 224 -20.64 11.43 4.52
C VAL A 224 -22.02 11.08 5.03
N SER A 225 -22.65 11.97 5.79
CA SER A 225 -23.94 11.69 6.44
C SER A 225 -25.16 12.00 5.59
N ARG A 226 -25.08 12.85 4.53
CA ARG A 226 -26.24 13.38 3.79
C ARG A 226 -26.13 13.35 2.26
N ASN A 227 -24.92 13.16 1.68
CA ASN A 227 -24.78 13.20 0.23
C ASN A 227 -24.49 11.82 -0.39
N LYS A 228 -23.65 11.00 0.22
CA LYS A 228 -23.38 9.65 -0.28
C LYS A 228 -24.45 8.65 0.17
N LYS A 229 -24.60 7.52 -0.54
CA LYS A 229 -25.47 6.43 -0.10
C LYS A 229 -24.94 5.86 1.24
N PRO A 230 -25.83 5.53 2.19
CA PRO A 230 -25.42 5.00 3.50
C PRO A 230 -24.58 3.72 3.43
N VAL A 231 -24.82 2.89 2.40
CA VAL A 231 -24.13 1.61 2.18
C VAL A 231 -22.76 1.75 1.51
N ASP A 232 -22.42 2.92 0.93
CA ASP A 232 -21.13 3.13 0.31
C ASP A 232 -20.14 3.62 1.38
N PRO A 233 -19.08 2.87 1.71
CA PRO A 233 -18.08 3.33 2.68
C PRO A 233 -17.32 4.56 2.17
N GLY A 234 -16.99 5.46 3.09
CA GLY A 234 -16.17 6.64 2.78
C GLY A 234 -15.87 7.44 4.04
N VAL A 235 -14.65 7.94 4.12
CA VAL A 235 -14.15 8.75 5.25
C VAL A 235 -13.62 10.07 4.73
N ILE A 236 -13.96 11.16 5.43
CA ILE A 236 -13.36 12.48 5.29
C ILE A 236 -12.83 12.86 6.67
N SER A 237 -11.53 12.98 6.80
CA SER A 237 -10.87 13.37 8.05
C SER A 237 -10.13 14.68 7.84
N VAL A 238 -10.57 15.75 8.53
CA VAL A 238 -9.78 16.96 8.68
C VAL A 238 -8.75 16.68 9.78
N THR A 239 -7.49 16.78 9.44
CA THR A 239 -6.39 16.42 10.35
C THR A 239 -5.53 17.61 10.76
N MET A 240 -5.59 18.71 10.00
CA MET A 240 -4.82 19.93 10.29
C MET A 240 -5.68 21.18 10.04
N ILE A 241 -5.56 22.16 10.95
CA ILE A 241 -6.08 23.51 10.80
C ILE A 241 -5.01 24.46 11.31
N HIS A 242 -4.56 25.37 10.45
CA HIS A 242 -3.50 26.33 10.78
C HIS A 242 -3.96 27.76 10.52
N ALA A 243 -3.94 28.60 11.56
CA ALA A 243 -4.24 30.03 11.46
C ALA A 243 -3.79 30.78 12.72
N GLY A 244 -3.37 32.04 12.55
CA GLY A 244 -3.13 32.99 13.62
C GLY A 244 -1.83 32.76 14.42
N GLU A 245 -1.23 33.86 14.89
CA GLU A 245 0.00 33.83 15.68
C GLU A 245 -0.10 34.67 16.96
N ALA A 246 -1.12 35.56 17.07
CA ALA A 246 -1.30 36.44 18.20
C ALA A 246 -2.78 36.63 18.57
N THR A 247 -3.06 36.72 19.88
CA THR A 247 -4.43 36.78 20.42
C THR A 247 -5.21 38.04 20.07
N ASN A 248 -4.53 39.10 19.67
CA ASN A 248 -5.14 40.42 19.33
C ASN A 248 -5.11 40.70 17.81
N VAL A 249 -4.76 39.74 16.99
CA VAL A 249 -4.68 39.85 15.52
C VAL A 249 -5.58 38.81 14.87
N VAL A 250 -6.50 39.23 14.03
CA VAL A 250 -7.23 38.35 13.10
C VAL A 250 -6.30 38.01 11.93
N PRO A 251 -6.02 36.73 11.61
CA PRO A 251 -5.15 36.40 10.51
C PRO A 251 -5.77 36.70 9.13
N ASP A 252 -4.91 36.80 8.11
CA ASP A 252 -5.39 36.96 6.73
C ASP A 252 -5.92 35.67 6.12
N ALA A 253 -5.46 34.51 6.59
CA ALA A 253 -5.84 33.21 6.04
C ALA A 253 -5.95 32.12 7.11
N CYS A 254 -6.71 31.08 6.77
CA CYS A 254 -6.79 29.81 7.49
C CYS A 254 -6.61 28.65 6.51
N GLU A 255 -5.70 27.75 6.81
CA GLU A 255 -5.47 26.54 6.03
C GLU A 255 -6.07 25.31 6.74
N ILE A 256 -6.77 24.47 5.97
CA ILE A 256 -7.36 23.20 6.41
C ILE A 256 -6.79 22.09 5.53
N GLN A 257 -6.31 21.02 6.13
CA GLN A 257 -5.84 19.84 5.39
C GLN A 257 -6.42 18.55 5.98
N GLY A 258 -6.43 17.50 5.16
CA GLY A 258 -6.91 16.21 5.60
C GLY A 258 -6.85 15.14 4.52
N THR A 259 -7.51 14.03 4.80
CA THR A 259 -7.51 12.86 3.91
C THR A 259 -8.93 12.36 3.61
N VAL A 260 -9.07 11.76 2.43
CA VAL A 260 -10.30 11.09 1.98
C VAL A 260 -9.96 9.64 1.61
N ARG A 261 -10.82 8.71 2.06
CA ARG A 261 -10.72 7.28 1.76
C ARG A 261 -12.06 6.77 1.23
N THR A 262 -12.05 6.01 0.15
CA THR A 262 -13.25 5.39 -0.45
C THR A 262 -12.92 4.03 -1.04
N PHE A 263 -13.97 3.23 -1.33
CA PHE A 263 -13.81 1.96 -2.04
C PHE A 263 -14.32 2.01 -3.50
N SER A 264 -14.79 3.17 -3.97
CA SER A 264 -15.24 3.34 -5.35
C SER A 264 -14.90 4.72 -5.88
N PHE A 265 -14.74 4.82 -7.20
CA PHE A 265 -14.50 6.07 -7.88
C PHE A 265 -15.73 6.99 -7.82
N GLU A 266 -16.94 6.42 -7.93
CA GLU A 266 -18.18 7.19 -7.87
C GLU A 266 -18.34 7.92 -6.54
N THR A 267 -18.02 7.24 -5.43
CA THR A 267 -18.04 7.85 -4.09
C THR A 267 -16.96 8.92 -3.96
N LEU A 268 -15.77 8.67 -4.52
CA LEU A 268 -14.66 9.62 -4.50
C LEU A 268 -15.01 10.90 -5.28
N ASP A 269 -15.54 10.76 -6.51
CA ASP A 269 -15.95 11.86 -7.36
C ASP A 269 -17.03 12.72 -6.68
N LEU A 270 -18.01 12.07 -6.06
CA LEU A 270 -19.04 12.74 -5.28
C LEU A 270 -18.45 13.56 -4.12
N ILE A 271 -17.55 12.94 -3.35
CA ILE A 271 -16.92 13.58 -2.18
C ILE A 271 -16.11 14.81 -2.64
N GLU A 272 -15.22 14.66 -3.61
CA GLU A 272 -14.39 15.76 -4.11
C GLU A 272 -15.25 16.93 -4.61
N GLN A 273 -16.26 16.65 -5.45
CA GLN A 273 -17.16 17.66 -5.97
C GLN A 273 -17.91 18.40 -4.85
N ARG A 274 -18.41 17.64 -3.84
CA ARG A 274 -19.14 18.24 -2.73
C ARG A 274 -18.25 19.04 -1.78
N MET A 275 -17.02 18.56 -1.54
CA MET A 275 -16.03 19.28 -0.73
C MET A 275 -15.72 20.64 -1.34
N LYS A 276 -15.44 20.67 -2.65
CA LYS A 276 -15.20 21.91 -3.39
C LYS A 276 -16.39 22.86 -3.28
N ALA A 277 -17.58 22.38 -3.58
CA ALA A 277 -18.81 23.21 -3.54
C ALA A 277 -19.09 23.79 -2.15
N ILE A 278 -18.85 23.02 -1.08
CA ILE A 278 -19.04 23.49 0.30
C ILE A 278 -17.98 24.52 0.66
N ALA A 279 -16.71 24.26 0.38
CA ALA A 279 -15.61 25.16 0.72
C ALA A 279 -15.75 26.51 0.02
N GLU A 280 -15.96 26.50 -1.29
CA GLU A 280 -16.16 27.71 -2.09
C GLU A 280 -17.46 28.43 -1.71
N GLY A 281 -18.58 27.70 -1.56
CA GLY A 281 -19.88 28.29 -1.26
C GLY A 281 -19.94 28.95 0.12
N VAL A 282 -19.38 28.30 1.14
CA VAL A 282 -19.31 28.88 2.50
C VAL A 282 -18.39 30.10 2.51
N SER A 283 -17.20 30.01 1.92
CA SER A 283 -16.27 31.14 1.86
C SER A 283 -16.90 32.37 1.15
N ALA A 284 -17.53 32.14 0.00
CA ALA A 284 -18.20 33.19 -0.75
C ALA A 284 -19.35 33.85 0.04
N ALA A 285 -20.13 33.07 0.81
CA ALA A 285 -21.21 33.58 1.64
C ALA A 285 -20.73 34.61 2.70
N PHE A 286 -19.50 34.50 3.14
CA PHE A 286 -18.85 35.40 4.09
C PHE A 286 -17.94 36.44 3.41
N GLY A 287 -17.86 36.47 2.08
CA GLY A 287 -17.02 37.38 1.32
C GLY A 287 -15.53 37.05 1.30
N ALA A 288 -15.14 35.85 1.70
CA ALA A 288 -13.78 35.36 1.63
C ALA A 288 -13.50 34.63 0.29
N GLN A 289 -12.23 34.52 -0.05
CA GLN A 289 -11.77 33.67 -1.16
C GLN A 289 -11.44 32.24 -0.65
N CYS A 290 -11.57 31.26 -1.53
CA CYS A 290 -11.24 29.87 -1.23
C CYS A 290 -10.38 29.29 -2.35
N ASP A 291 -9.24 28.70 -1.97
CA ASP A 291 -8.44 27.84 -2.85
C ASP A 291 -8.63 26.41 -2.39
N PHE A 292 -9.03 25.52 -3.32
CA PHE A 292 -9.33 24.12 -3.05
C PHE A 292 -8.45 23.23 -3.92
N GLU A 293 -7.58 22.46 -3.28
CA GLU A 293 -6.74 21.45 -3.91
C GLU A 293 -7.17 20.06 -3.43
N PHE A 294 -7.22 19.09 -4.36
CA PHE A 294 -7.50 17.70 -4.08
C PHE A 294 -6.53 16.81 -4.86
N THR A 295 -5.77 15.99 -4.14
CA THR A 295 -4.77 15.10 -4.73
C THR A 295 -5.22 13.66 -4.58
N ARG A 296 -5.38 12.95 -5.71
CA ARG A 296 -5.68 11.52 -5.75
C ARG A 296 -4.37 10.76 -5.80
N ASN A 297 -3.96 10.18 -4.66
CA ASN A 297 -2.69 9.46 -4.55
C ASN A 297 -2.81 8.03 -5.06
N TYR A 298 -3.68 7.20 -4.44
CA TYR A 298 -3.88 5.80 -4.84
C TYR A 298 -5.36 5.52 -5.10
N PRO A 299 -5.71 4.83 -6.21
CA PRO A 299 -7.07 4.33 -6.41
C PRO A 299 -7.42 3.22 -5.40
N PRO A 300 -8.70 2.87 -5.23
CA PRO A 300 -9.07 1.72 -4.43
C PRO A 300 -8.56 0.42 -5.06
N THR A 301 -8.09 -0.52 -4.23
CA THR A 301 -7.67 -1.85 -4.68
C THR A 301 -8.89 -2.72 -4.85
N ILE A 302 -9.24 -3.05 -6.09
CA ILE A 302 -10.46 -3.76 -6.45
C ILE A 302 -10.11 -5.06 -7.17
N ASN A 303 -10.30 -6.18 -6.51
CA ASN A 303 -10.08 -7.50 -7.07
C ASN A 303 -11.14 -7.85 -8.13
N THR A 304 -10.71 -8.35 -9.28
CA THR A 304 -11.64 -8.89 -10.27
C THR A 304 -12.22 -10.23 -9.80
N PRO A 305 -13.52 -10.48 -9.98
CA PRO A 305 -14.19 -11.63 -9.38
C PRO A 305 -13.61 -12.98 -9.80
N TYR A 306 -13.22 -13.14 -11.05
CA TYR A 306 -12.68 -14.41 -11.56
C TYR A 306 -11.30 -14.71 -10.96
N GLU A 307 -10.40 -13.73 -10.91
CA GLU A 307 -9.05 -13.86 -10.38
C GLU A 307 -9.07 -14.04 -8.86
N ALA A 308 -9.97 -13.37 -8.16
CA ALA A 308 -10.14 -13.56 -6.73
C ALA A 308 -10.59 -14.99 -6.40
N GLU A 309 -11.59 -15.53 -7.12
CA GLU A 309 -12.03 -16.91 -6.93
C GLU A 309 -10.97 -17.93 -7.35
N PHE A 310 -10.20 -17.64 -8.41
CA PHE A 310 -9.06 -18.45 -8.80
C PHE A 310 -8.02 -18.53 -7.67
N CYS A 311 -7.61 -17.40 -7.11
CA CYS A 311 -6.68 -17.35 -5.97
C CYS A 311 -7.25 -18.08 -4.74
N ARG A 312 -8.52 -17.86 -4.41
CA ARG A 312 -9.16 -18.56 -3.27
C ARG A 312 -9.04 -20.07 -3.41
N ARG A 313 -9.32 -20.63 -4.60
CA ARG A 313 -9.20 -22.07 -4.85
C ARG A 313 -7.77 -22.58 -4.73
N VAL A 314 -6.78 -21.80 -5.24
CA VAL A 314 -5.36 -22.16 -5.10
C VAL A 314 -4.97 -22.19 -3.62
N MET A 315 -5.31 -21.15 -2.87
CA MET A 315 -5.04 -21.05 -1.43
C MET A 315 -5.71 -22.17 -0.63
N ALA A 316 -6.99 -22.43 -0.90
CA ALA A 316 -7.73 -23.54 -0.27
C ALA A 316 -7.09 -24.91 -0.58
N GLY A 317 -6.52 -25.07 -1.78
CA GLY A 317 -5.77 -26.27 -2.15
C GLY A 317 -4.49 -26.48 -1.31
N ILE A 318 -3.89 -25.39 -0.83
CA ILE A 318 -2.67 -25.39 -0.01
C ILE A 318 -3.01 -25.57 1.48
N VAL A 319 -3.87 -24.71 2.02
CA VAL A 319 -4.12 -24.61 3.47
C VAL A 319 -5.43 -25.27 3.92
N GLY A 320 -6.29 -25.69 3.01
CA GLY A 320 -7.64 -26.22 3.26
C GLY A 320 -8.71 -25.13 3.19
N GLU A 321 -9.94 -25.51 2.84
CA GLU A 321 -11.07 -24.58 2.63
C GLU A 321 -11.33 -23.65 3.83
N GLY A 322 -11.22 -24.15 5.05
CA GLY A 322 -11.46 -23.37 6.29
C GLY A 322 -10.39 -22.31 6.59
N ASN A 323 -9.28 -22.32 5.87
CA ASN A 323 -8.15 -21.39 6.08
C ASN A 323 -7.95 -20.41 4.92
N ALA A 324 -8.75 -20.51 3.85
CA ALA A 324 -8.88 -19.50 2.80
C ALA A 324 -10.19 -18.72 3.05
N VAL A 325 -10.09 -17.63 3.83
CA VAL A 325 -11.24 -16.91 4.38
C VAL A 325 -11.54 -15.63 3.57
N PRO A 326 -12.77 -15.09 3.65
CA PRO A 326 -13.06 -13.78 3.11
C PRO A 326 -12.22 -12.69 3.78
N GLN A 327 -11.75 -11.70 3.00
CA GLN A 327 -11.12 -10.50 3.50
C GLN A 327 -12.18 -9.45 3.83
N GLU A 328 -12.14 -8.92 5.05
CA GLU A 328 -12.88 -7.70 5.38
C GLU A 328 -12.13 -6.50 4.76
N PRO A 329 -12.82 -5.63 3.99
CA PRO A 329 -12.17 -4.48 3.38
C PRO A 329 -11.56 -3.53 4.42
N THR A 330 -10.35 -3.03 4.15
CA THR A 330 -9.65 -2.04 5.00
C THR A 330 -9.52 -0.70 4.29
N LEU A 331 -9.48 0.40 5.05
CA LEU A 331 -9.20 1.73 4.49
C LEU A 331 -7.70 2.05 4.36
N GLY A 332 -6.81 1.09 4.65
CA GLY A 332 -5.44 1.12 4.16
C GLY A 332 -5.42 1.22 2.64
N ALA A 333 -4.41 1.87 2.09
CA ALA A 333 -4.25 2.02 0.65
C ALA A 333 -3.06 1.19 0.15
N GLU A 334 -3.06 0.86 -1.14
CA GLU A 334 -2.06 0.01 -1.79
C GLU A 334 -1.93 0.42 -3.26
N ASP A 335 -0.71 0.70 -3.72
CA ASP A 335 -0.48 1.20 -5.08
C ASP A 335 -0.54 0.11 -6.16
N PHE A 336 -0.54 -1.19 -5.80
CA PHE A 336 -0.89 -2.29 -6.71
C PHE A 336 -2.24 -2.06 -7.39
N SER A 337 -3.09 -1.24 -6.77
CA SER A 337 -4.34 -0.77 -7.35
C SER A 337 -4.19 -0.17 -8.75
N TYR A 338 -3.07 0.50 -9.04
CA TYR A 338 -2.78 0.98 -10.40
C TYR A 338 -2.61 -0.16 -11.40
N MET A 339 -1.97 -1.28 -11.00
CA MET A 339 -1.86 -2.45 -11.87
C MET A 339 -3.22 -3.08 -12.15
N LEU A 340 -4.14 -3.05 -11.15
CA LEU A 340 -5.52 -3.55 -11.30
C LEU A 340 -6.40 -2.67 -12.18
N LEU A 341 -6.05 -1.40 -12.41
CA LEU A 341 -6.71 -0.57 -13.42
C LEU A 341 -6.37 -0.99 -14.85
N GLU A 342 -5.18 -1.54 -15.06
CA GLU A 342 -4.67 -1.91 -16.38
C GLU A 342 -4.92 -3.38 -16.72
N LYS A 343 -4.97 -4.25 -15.71
CA LYS A 343 -5.10 -5.69 -15.87
C LYS A 343 -6.06 -6.30 -14.86
N PRO A 344 -6.82 -7.33 -15.25
CA PRO A 344 -7.49 -8.19 -14.29
C PRO A 344 -6.49 -8.72 -13.26
N GLY A 345 -6.93 -8.91 -12.02
CA GLY A 345 -6.01 -9.43 -11.00
C GLY A 345 -6.65 -9.53 -9.63
N ALA A 346 -5.82 -9.95 -8.69
CA ALA A 346 -6.25 -10.03 -7.30
C ALA A 346 -5.09 -9.72 -6.33
N TYR A 347 -5.44 -9.01 -5.27
CA TYR A 347 -4.62 -8.78 -4.11
C TYR A 347 -5.16 -9.55 -2.93
N CYS A 348 -4.32 -10.31 -2.26
CA CYS A 348 -4.69 -11.19 -1.17
C CYS A 348 -3.79 -10.99 0.05
N PHE A 349 -4.17 -11.62 1.16
CA PHE A 349 -3.47 -11.46 2.43
C PHE A 349 -3.04 -12.82 2.97
N ILE A 350 -1.84 -12.86 3.56
CA ILE A 350 -1.32 -14.02 4.29
C ILE A 350 -1.16 -13.66 5.77
N GLY A 351 -1.60 -14.53 6.66
CA GLY A 351 -1.61 -14.25 8.09
C GLY A 351 -0.22 -14.22 8.69
N ASN A 352 0.21 -13.05 9.18
CA ASN A 352 1.51 -12.86 9.89
C ASN A 352 1.49 -13.43 11.34
N GLY A 353 0.36 -13.96 11.79
CA GLY A 353 0.18 -14.53 13.12
C GLY A 353 -0.24 -13.50 14.18
N MET A 354 -0.43 -14.00 15.39
CA MET A 354 -0.90 -13.24 16.55
C MET A 354 0.26 -12.64 17.37
N GLY A 355 1.45 -12.52 16.80
CA GLY A 355 2.61 -11.86 17.42
C GLY A 355 3.54 -12.77 18.22
N ALA A 356 3.23 -14.04 18.44
CA ALA A 356 4.05 -14.98 19.21
C ALA A 356 5.48 -15.18 18.64
N HIS A 357 5.66 -15.02 17.33
CA HIS A 357 6.95 -15.13 16.66
C HIS A 357 7.94 -14.06 17.14
N ARG A 358 7.50 -12.86 17.48
CA ARG A 358 8.35 -11.76 17.98
C ARG A 358 9.05 -12.09 19.29
N GLY A 359 8.37 -12.81 20.19
CA GLY A 359 8.95 -13.24 21.47
C GLY A 359 9.95 -14.40 21.36
N ARG A 360 10.18 -14.99 20.16
CA ARG A 360 11.14 -16.07 19.95
C ARG A 360 12.58 -15.60 19.84
N TYR A 361 12.79 -14.31 19.61
CA TYR A 361 14.12 -13.74 19.43
C TYR A 361 14.49 -12.86 20.62
N GLU A 362 15.71 -13.00 21.11
CA GLU A 362 16.26 -12.06 22.06
C GLU A 362 16.25 -10.64 21.44
N GLY A 363 15.66 -9.68 22.13
CA GLY A 363 15.54 -8.30 21.65
C GLY A 363 14.33 -8.02 20.75
N GLY A 364 13.46 -8.99 20.51
CA GLY A 364 12.16 -8.75 19.87
C GLY A 364 11.18 -8.04 20.82
N GLY A 365 10.22 -7.30 20.27
CA GLY A 365 9.17 -6.65 21.06
C GLY A 365 8.25 -7.66 21.74
N HIS A 366 7.93 -7.42 23.01
CA HIS A 366 7.17 -8.35 23.85
C HIS A 366 5.74 -7.89 24.16
N ASP A 367 5.21 -6.91 23.43
CA ASP A 367 3.85 -6.45 23.64
C ASP A 367 2.83 -7.55 23.39
N ALA A 368 1.79 -7.58 24.19
CA ALA A 368 0.72 -8.57 24.06
C ALA A 368 -0.05 -8.36 22.74
N GLY A 369 -0.22 -9.44 21.99
CA GLY A 369 -1.01 -9.48 20.75
C GLY A 369 -0.22 -9.18 19.47
N PRO A 370 -0.93 -9.10 18.33
CA PRO A 370 -0.32 -8.85 17.04
C PRO A 370 0.21 -7.42 16.99
N CYS A 371 1.45 -7.25 16.56
CA CYS A 371 1.99 -5.95 16.24
C CYS A 371 1.43 -5.50 14.90
N THR A 372 0.80 -4.35 14.85
CA THR A 372 0.28 -3.80 13.60
C THR A 372 1.43 -3.41 12.66
N LEU A 373 1.11 -3.32 11.38
CA LEU A 373 2.00 -2.69 10.39
C LEU A 373 2.35 -1.27 10.83
N HIS A 374 3.49 -0.74 10.39
CA HIS A 374 4.01 0.60 10.73
C HIS A 374 4.29 0.80 12.24
N ASN A 375 4.50 -0.28 12.99
CA ASN A 375 4.88 -0.22 14.39
C ASN A 375 6.40 -0.41 14.54
N PRO A 376 7.10 0.36 15.41
CA PRO A 376 8.55 0.23 15.59
C PRO A 376 9.02 -1.12 16.18
N HIS A 377 8.10 -1.96 16.63
CA HIS A 377 8.34 -3.33 17.09
C HIS A 377 7.84 -4.41 16.12
N TYR A 378 7.43 -4.02 14.91
CA TYR A 378 7.00 -5.00 13.90
C TYR A 378 8.14 -5.96 13.54
N ASP A 379 7.80 -7.21 13.23
CA ASP A 379 8.66 -8.20 12.58
C ASP A 379 7.80 -9.10 11.68
N PHE A 380 8.33 -9.45 10.53
CA PHE A 380 7.72 -10.42 9.63
C PHE A 380 7.88 -11.83 10.21
N ASN A 381 6.84 -12.65 10.12
CA ASN A 381 6.89 -14.03 10.61
C ASN A 381 7.59 -14.95 9.62
N ASP A 382 8.80 -15.35 9.91
CA ASP A 382 9.60 -16.25 9.06
C ASP A 382 9.00 -17.66 8.87
N GLU A 383 7.88 -17.99 9.51
CA GLU A 383 7.17 -19.26 9.35
C GLU A 383 6.05 -19.24 8.29
N LEU A 384 5.91 -18.12 7.54
CA LEU A 384 4.92 -17.96 6.48
C LEU A 384 5.27 -18.70 5.20
#